data_57d4e270d3f5774070e0736fd066b282
#
_entry.id   57d4e270d3f5774070e0736fd066b282
#
_cell.length_a   1.000
_cell.length_b   1.000
_cell.length_c   1.000
_cell.angle_alpha   90.00
_cell.angle_beta   90.00
_cell.angle_gamma   90.00
#
_symmetry.space_group_name_H-M   'P 1'
#
loop_
_entity.id
_entity.type
_entity.pdbx_description
1 polymer ?
#
loop_
_entity_poly.entity_id
_entity_poly.type
_entity_poly.pdbx_seq_one_letter_code
_entity_poly.pdbx_strand_id
1 'polypeptide(L)'
;KKKKKPRLYILAAVPLLRLVIILGVIILIVPILLEPTFENLVAVFGALALALGFAFKDYANSLIAGIVTLYEMPYRPGDWIEVDGQYGEVRSIGTRAAVIVTPDDTAVVIPHGKLWSSLIANGNDGTGNLMCVAEFYLDPEHDAAEVKARLRDVAFTSPWTKTYQPVIVVLSERPWGTCYRLKAYPVDPRDQFQFISDLTIRGKAVLRQMNVRQVTAPVMAGET
;
A
#
# COMPACT_ATOMS: atom_id res chain seq x y z
N LYS A 1 32.27 3.00 -15.16
CA LYS A 1 32.40 3.29 -13.73
C LYS A 1 31.89 2.13 -12.86
N LYS A 2 32.56 0.97 -12.88
CA LYS A 2 32.09 -0.27 -12.21
C LYS A 2 33.14 -0.86 -11.23
N LYS A 3 33.94 -0.05 -10.52
CA LYS A 3 35.05 -0.52 -9.68
C LYS A 3 34.93 -0.24 -8.16
N LYS A 4 33.76 0.15 -7.62
CA LYS A 4 33.62 0.42 -6.16
C LYS A 4 32.93 -0.70 -5.34
N LYS A 5 32.45 -1.78 -5.97
CA LYS A 5 31.70 -2.84 -5.28
C LYS A 5 32.54 -3.74 -4.32
N PRO A 6 33.77 -4.20 -4.63
CA PRO A 6 34.45 -5.14 -3.75
C PRO A 6 34.81 -4.54 -2.39
N ARG A 7 35.19 -3.25 -2.32
CA ARG A 7 35.58 -2.59 -1.07
C ARG A 7 34.41 -2.42 -0.08
N LEU A 8 33.18 -2.24 -0.59
CA LEU A 8 31.97 -2.15 0.24
C LEU A 8 31.64 -3.51 0.88
N TYR A 9 31.76 -4.61 0.13
CA TYR A 9 31.53 -5.96 0.65
C TYR A 9 32.58 -6.37 1.69
N ILE A 10 33.86 -5.99 1.52
CA ILE A 10 34.90 -6.25 2.49
C ILE A 10 34.64 -5.46 3.78
N LEU A 11 34.25 -4.17 3.69
CA LEU A 11 33.90 -3.35 4.84
C LEU A 11 32.66 -3.89 5.59
N ALA A 12 31.67 -4.44 4.88
CA ALA A 12 30.50 -5.06 5.49
C ALA A 12 30.81 -6.43 6.12
N ALA A 13 31.84 -7.14 5.65
CA ALA A 13 32.27 -8.42 6.24
C ALA A 13 32.94 -8.28 7.60
N VAL A 14 33.60 -7.15 7.89
CA VAL A 14 34.34 -6.93 9.16
C VAL A 14 33.43 -7.04 10.40
N PRO A 15 32.27 -6.34 10.48
CA PRO A 15 31.38 -6.48 11.65
C PRO A 15 30.79 -7.88 11.77
N LEU A 16 30.52 -8.56 10.64
CA LEU A 16 30.04 -9.94 10.64
C LEU A 16 31.08 -10.90 11.18
N LEU A 17 32.34 -10.78 10.74
CA LEU A 17 33.44 -11.59 11.23
C LEU A 17 33.68 -11.36 12.73
N ARG A 18 33.63 -10.11 13.17
CA ARG A 18 33.74 -9.74 14.60
C ARG A 18 32.64 -10.39 15.43
N LEU A 19 31.38 -10.36 14.93
CA LEU A 19 30.25 -10.99 15.61
C LEU A 19 30.46 -12.51 15.73
N VAL A 20 30.88 -13.19 14.64
CA VAL A 20 31.18 -14.64 14.65
C VAL A 20 32.29 -14.99 15.62
N ILE A 21 33.37 -14.20 15.68
CA ILE A 21 34.47 -14.41 16.62
C ILE A 21 33.98 -14.25 18.07
N ILE A 22 33.22 -13.19 18.37
CA ILE A 22 32.71 -12.96 19.72
C ILE A 22 31.79 -14.12 20.15
N LEU A 23 30.90 -14.54 19.26
CA LEU A 23 29.98 -15.66 19.52
C LEU A 23 30.74 -16.98 19.73
N GLY A 24 31.77 -17.25 18.91
CA GLY A 24 32.63 -18.40 19.03
C GLY A 24 33.40 -18.42 20.37
N VAL A 25 33.94 -17.26 20.80
CA VAL A 25 34.63 -17.11 22.09
C VAL A 25 33.65 -17.36 23.25
N ILE A 26 32.44 -16.84 23.21
CA ILE A 26 31.40 -17.09 24.23
C ILE A 26 31.05 -18.58 24.31
N ILE A 27 30.83 -19.23 23.16
CA ILE A 27 30.51 -20.67 23.10
C ILE A 27 31.63 -21.54 23.68
N LEU A 28 32.88 -21.13 23.53
CA LEU A 28 34.04 -21.87 24.03
C LEU A 28 34.32 -21.60 25.52
N ILE A 29 34.17 -20.36 25.98
CA ILE A 29 34.54 -19.95 27.34
C ILE A 29 33.45 -20.31 28.34
N VAL A 30 32.17 -20.14 28.01
CA VAL A 30 31.08 -20.35 28.95
C VAL A 30 31.02 -21.79 29.49
N PRO A 31 31.16 -22.86 28.67
CA PRO A 31 31.18 -24.24 29.17
C PRO A 31 32.39 -24.55 30.06
N ILE A 32 33.52 -23.89 29.83
CA ILE A 32 34.75 -24.10 30.61
C ILE A 32 34.60 -23.50 32.02
N LEU A 33 33.91 -22.37 32.14
CA LEU A 33 33.65 -21.67 33.41
C LEU A 33 32.57 -22.35 34.27
N LEU A 34 31.59 -23.06 33.64
CA LEU A 34 30.43 -23.62 34.30
C LEU A 34 30.52 -25.11 34.61
N GLU A 35 31.73 -25.71 34.68
CA GLU A 35 31.94 -27.17 34.73
C GLU A 35 31.22 -27.90 33.55
N PRO A 36 31.95 -28.62 32.70
CA PRO A 36 31.42 -29.20 31.47
C PRO A 36 30.59 -30.47 31.76
N THR A 37 29.53 -30.36 32.53
CA THR A 37 28.54 -31.42 32.67
C THR A 37 27.61 -31.43 31.47
N PHE A 38 27.08 -32.62 31.11
CA PHE A 38 26.14 -32.75 30.01
C PHE A 38 24.91 -31.83 30.20
N GLU A 39 24.42 -31.71 31.42
CA GLU A 39 23.28 -30.85 31.78
C GLU A 39 23.55 -29.36 31.55
N ASN A 40 24.76 -28.88 31.96
CA ASN A 40 25.14 -27.48 31.74
C ASN A 40 25.32 -27.16 30.26
N LEU A 41 25.88 -28.11 29.48
CA LEU A 41 26.00 -27.94 28.03
C LEU A 41 24.63 -27.86 27.34
N VAL A 42 23.68 -28.73 27.70
CA VAL A 42 22.31 -28.70 27.17
C VAL A 42 21.62 -27.38 27.52
N ALA A 43 21.75 -26.89 28.76
CA ALA A 43 21.19 -25.63 29.19
C ALA A 43 21.74 -24.43 28.38
N VAL A 44 23.06 -24.35 28.20
CA VAL A 44 23.73 -23.25 27.47
C VAL A 44 23.36 -23.30 25.99
N PHE A 45 23.45 -24.46 25.34
CA PHE A 45 23.08 -24.59 23.93
C PHE A 45 21.59 -24.40 23.69
N GLY A 46 20.75 -24.83 24.62
CA GLY A 46 19.30 -24.61 24.59
C GLY A 46 18.96 -23.11 24.66
N ALA A 47 19.58 -22.38 25.61
CA ALA A 47 19.38 -20.94 25.72
C ALA A 47 19.89 -20.19 24.48
N LEU A 48 21.04 -20.60 23.93
CA LEU A 48 21.60 -20.02 22.73
C LEU A 48 20.71 -20.29 21.50
N ALA A 49 20.21 -21.52 21.33
CA ALA A 49 19.31 -21.88 20.26
C ALA A 49 18.01 -21.07 20.32
N LEU A 50 17.46 -20.88 21.52
CA LEU A 50 16.27 -20.06 21.74
C LEU A 50 16.52 -18.61 21.39
N ALA A 51 17.62 -18.03 21.83
CA ALA A 51 18.02 -16.66 21.51
C ALA A 51 18.19 -16.45 20.01
N LEU A 52 18.84 -17.38 19.31
CA LEU A 52 18.98 -17.36 17.85
C LEU A 52 17.63 -17.52 17.15
N GLY A 53 16.79 -18.41 17.63
CA GLY A 53 15.42 -18.60 17.12
C GLY A 53 14.61 -17.29 17.16
N PHE A 54 14.66 -16.59 18.27
CA PHE A 54 14.02 -15.27 18.40
C PHE A 54 14.64 -14.21 17.48
N ALA A 55 15.97 -14.20 17.36
CA ALA A 55 16.66 -13.25 16.48
C ALA A 55 16.29 -13.44 15.00
N PHE A 56 16.06 -14.67 14.57
CA PHE A 56 15.70 -14.99 13.18
C PHE A 56 14.19 -15.06 12.91
N LYS A 57 13.36 -14.98 13.94
CA LYS A 57 11.89 -15.13 13.84
C LYS A 57 11.28 -14.25 12.75
N ASP A 58 11.57 -12.95 12.76
CA ASP A 58 10.95 -11.99 11.82
C ASP A 58 11.43 -12.19 10.39
N TYR A 59 12.70 -12.61 10.24
CA TYR A 59 13.23 -12.95 8.94
C TYR A 59 12.55 -14.20 8.35
N ALA A 60 12.44 -15.26 9.15
CA ALA A 60 11.74 -16.48 8.76
C ALA A 60 10.26 -16.22 8.45
N ASN A 61 9.59 -15.43 9.29
CA ASN A 61 8.20 -15.02 9.07
C ASN A 61 8.03 -14.30 7.72
N SER A 62 8.90 -13.37 7.38
CA SER A 62 8.84 -12.65 6.10
C SER A 62 9.08 -13.57 4.89
N LEU A 63 9.94 -14.58 5.03
CA LEU A 63 10.16 -15.58 3.96
C LEU A 63 8.94 -16.49 3.77
N ILE A 64 8.38 -17.00 4.87
CA ILE A 64 7.20 -17.86 4.83
C ILE A 64 6.01 -17.08 4.24
N ALA A 65 5.77 -15.86 4.75
CA ALA A 65 4.73 -15.00 4.21
C ALA A 65 4.93 -14.70 2.71
N GLY A 66 6.18 -14.52 2.26
CA GLY A 66 6.51 -14.34 0.85
C GLY A 66 6.15 -15.55 -0.02
N ILE A 67 6.44 -16.76 0.46
CA ILE A 67 6.08 -18.00 -0.25
C ILE A 67 4.56 -18.13 -0.34
N VAL A 68 3.84 -17.89 0.75
CA VAL A 68 2.37 -17.95 0.77
C VAL A 68 1.76 -16.89 -0.15
N THR A 69 2.29 -15.66 -0.13
CA THR A 69 1.86 -14.58 -1.04
C THR A 69 1.98 -14.96 -2.51
N LEU A 70 3.04 -15.69 -2.89
CA LEU A 70 3.22 -16.16 -4.27
C LEU A 70 2.20 -17.24 -4.66
N TYR A 71 1.70 -18.00 -3.68
CA TYR A 71 0.68 -19.03 -3.92
C TYR A 71 -0.74 -18.46 -3.91
N GLU A 72 -1.07 -17.63 -2.92
CA GLU A 72 -2.41 -17.08 -2.74
C GLU A 72 -2.68 -15.87 -3.64
N MET A 73 -1.63 -15.14 -4.04
CA MET A 73 -1.69 -13.95 -4.90
C MET A 73 -2.73 -12.91 -4.44
N PRO A 74 -2.71 -12.46 -3.19
CA PRO A 74 -3.64 -11.44 -2.69
C PRO A 74 -3.46 -10.09 -3.39
N TYR A 75 -2.34 -9.88 -4.03
CA TYR A 75 -2.02 -8.76 -4.92
C TYR A 75 -0.99 -9.22 -5.97
N ARG A 76 -0.97 -8.54 -7.11
CA ARG A 76 -0.11 -8.85 -8.26
C ARG A 76 0.65 -7.61 -8.73
N PRO A 77 1.77 -7.75 -9.44
CA PRO A 77 2.38 -6.61 -10.13
C PRO A 77 1.36 -5.92 -11.04
N GLY A 78 1.24 -4.59 -10.92
CA GLY A 78 0.23 -3.77 -11.60
C GLY A 78 -1.03 -3.50 -10.77
N ASP A 79 -1.21 -4.18 -9.62
CA ASP A 79 -2.30 -3.84 -8.70
C ASP A 79 -1.99 -2.56 -7.93
N TRP A 80 -3.03 -1.79 -7.66
CA TRP A 80 -3.00 -0.63 -6.78
C TRP A 80 -3.47 -1.02 -5.39
N ILE A 81 -2.56 -1.01 -4.45
CA ILE A 81 -2.85 -1.43 -3.07
C ILE A 81 -2.62 -0.30 -2.07
N GLU A 82 -3.36 -0.36 -0.98
CA GLU A 82 -3.11 0.46 0.20
C GLU A 82 -2.82 -0.44 1.39
N VAL A 83 -1.72 -0.16 2.07
CA VAL A 83 -1.26 -0.87 3.28
C VAL A 83 -0.70 0.13 4.27
N ASP A 84 -1.24 0.18 5.48
CA ASP A 84 -0.81 1.11 6.54
C ASP A 84 -0.71 2.58 6.07
N GLY A 85 -1.68 3.04 5.27
CA GLY A 85 -1.72 4.39 4.72
C GLY A 85 -0.75 4.66 3.56
N GLN A 86 -0.03 3.64 3.10
CA GLN A 86 0.81 3.72 1.90
C GLN A 86 0.03 3.19 0.69
N TYR A 87 -0.32 4.08 -0.23
CA TYR A 87 -1.01 3.76 -1.47
C TYR A 87 -0.04 3.75 -2.65
N GLY A 88 -0.11 2.74 -3.52
CA GLY A 88 0.75 2.67 -4.69
C GLY A 88 0.53 1.45 -5.58
N GLU A 89 1.12 1.50 -6.78
CA GLU A 89 1.14 0.38 -7.73
C GLU A 89 2.19 -0.65 -7.30
N VAL A 90 1.84 -1.92 -7.24
CA VAL A 90 2.77 -3.03 -7.00
C VAL A 90 3.70 -3.16 -8.20
N ARG A 91 4.97 -2.82 -8.02
CA ARG A 91 6.00 -2.93 -9.07
C ARG A 91 6.57 -4.35 -9.17
N SER A 92 6.85 -4.94 -8.02
CA SER A 92 7.44 -6.28 -7.96
C SER A 92 7.21 -6.96 -6.62
N ILE A 93 7.15 -8.29 -6.67
CA ILE A 93 7.05 -9.14 -5.50
C ILE A 93 8.34 -9.96 -5.43
N GLY A 94 9.17 -9.68 -4.42
CA GLY A 94 10.39 -10.43 -4.12
C GLY A 94 10.11 -11.55 -3.12
N THR A 95 11.15 -12.32 -2.76
CA THR A 95 11.03 -13.41 -1.77
C THR A 95 10.73 -12.94 -0.36
N ARG A 96 11.17 -11.75 0.02
CA ARG A 96 11.05 -11.21 1.39
C ARG A 96 10.17 -9.97 1.50
N ALA A 97 10.02 -9.24 0.41
CA ALA A 97 9.32 -7.95 0.40
C ALA A 97 8.65 -7.72 -0.96
N ALA A 98 7.55 -7.00 -0.95
CA ALA A 98 6.98 -6.37 -2.13
C ALA A 98 7.47 -4.92 -2.25
N VAL A 99 7.54 -4.42 -3.48
CA VAL A 99 7.85 -3.02 -3.77
C VAL A 99 6.63 -2.39 -4.42
N ILE A 100 6.09 -1.36 -3.80
CA ILE A 100 5.06 -0.51 -4.40
C ILE A 100 5.68 0.83 -4.80
N VAL A 101 5.05 1.50 -5.75
CA VAL A 101 5.41 2.85 -6.17
C VAL A 101 4.22 3.75 -5.95
N THR A 102 4.42 4.77 -5.11
CA THR A 102 3.38 5.74 -4.81
C THR A 102 3.09 6.65 -6.01
N PRO A 103 1.95 7.38 -6.02
CA PRO A 103 1.65 8.38 -7.05
C PRO A 103 2.74 9.42 -7.26
N ASP A 104 3.51 9.72 -6.22
CA ASP A 104 4.62 10.69 -6.24
C ASP A 104 5.96 10.03 -6.62
N ASP A 105 5.92 8.89 -7.32
CA ASP A 105 7.08 8.12 -7.82
C ASP A 105 8.05 7.68 -6.70
N THR A 106 7.55 7.52 -5.47
CA THR A 106 8.35 7.02 -4.35
C THR A 106 8.23 5.50 -4.25
N ALA A 107 9.37 4.80 -4.30
CA ALA A 107 9.40 3.36 -4.11
C ALA A 107 9.38 3.01 -2.61
N VAL A 108 8.34 2.31 -2.18
CA VAL A 108 8.17 1.82 -0.82
C VAL A 108 8.39 0.31 -0.79
N VAL A 109 9.30 -0.15 0.06
CA VAL A 109 9.61 -1.57 0.25
C VAL A 109 8.86 -2.07 1.48
N ILE A 110 7.95 -3.01 1.31
CA ILE A 110 7.11 -3.53 2.38
C ILE A 110 7.46 -5.00 2.62
N PRO A 111 8.03 -5.36 3.79
CA PRO A 111 8.31 -6.76 4.12
C PRO A 111 7.05 -7.61 4.14
N HIS A 112 7.11 -8.84 3.62
CA HIS A 112 5.93 -9.73 3.58
C HIS A 112 5.38 -10.06 4.96
N GLY A 113 6.23 -10.16 6.00
CA GLY A 113 5.78 -10.36 7.37
C GLY A 113 4.88 -9.22 7.87
N LYS A 114 5.09 -7.97 7.40
CA LYS A 114 4.21 -6.85 7.68
C LYS A 114 2.90 -6.93 6.88
N LEU A 115 3.00 -7.23 5.59
CA LEU A 115 1.82 -7.43 4.72
C LEU A 115 0.89 -8.53 5.25
N TRP A 116 1.47 -9.61 5.81
CA TRP A 116 0.71 -10.71 6.39
C TRP A 116 -0.12 -10.32 7.61
N SER A 117 0.34 -9.35 8.39
CA SER A 117 -0.33 -8.89 9.61
C SER A 117 -1.17 -7.62 9.44
N SER A 118 -1.11 -6.97 8.27
CA SER A 118 -1.83 -5.74 7.97
C SER A 118 -3.04 -6.00 7.07
N LEU A 119 -4.02 -5.09 7.13
CA LEU A 119 -5.09 -5.05 6.13
C LEU A 119 -4.52 -4.55 4.80
N ILE A 120 -4.84 -5.27 3.73
CA ILE A 120 -4.47 -4.89 2.37
C ILE A 120 -5.75 -4.53 1.63
N ALA A 121 -5.90 -3.26 1.24
CA ALA A 121 -6.95 -2.85 0.32
C ALA A 121 -6.40 -2.94 -1.11
N ASN A 122 -6.93 -3.86 -1.92
CA ASN A 122 -6.56 -4.02 -3.33
C ASN A 122 -7.65 -3.39 -4.20
N GLY A 123 -7.32 -2.32 -4.92
CA GLY A 123 -8.27 -1.51 -5.68
C GLY A 123 -8.73 -2.15 -6.98
N ASN A 124 -7.94 -3.02 -7.60
CA ASN A 124 -8.23 -3.62 -8.91
C ASN A 124 -8.16 -5.15 -8.95
N ASP A 125 -7.69 -5.81 -7.90
CA ASP A 125 -7.71 -7.27 -7.71
C ASP A 125 -7.29 -8.06 -8.97
N GLY A 126 -6.12 -7.75 -9.49
CA GLY A 126 -5.54 -8.40 -10.67
C GLY A 126 -6.25 -8.06 -11.99
N THR A 127 -7.22 -7.16 -11.97
CA THR A 127 -7.92 -6.69 -13.18
C THR A 127 -7.41 -5.32 -13.64
N GLY A 128 -7.68 -4.94 -14.88
CA GLY A 128 -7.43 -3.58 -15.36
C GLY A 128 -8.51 -2.56 -14.95
N ASN A 129 -9.32 -2.84 -13.90
CA ASN A 129 -10.46 -2.03 -13.51
C ASN A 129 -10.23 -1.41 -12.12
N LEU A 130 -9.74 -0.19 -12.09
CA LEU A 130 -9.63 0.59 -10.87
C LEU A 130 -10.77 1.61 -10.80
N MET A 131 -11.62 1.51 -9.79
CA MET A 131 -12.71 2.47 -9.62
C MET A 131 -12.19 3.80 -9.10
N CYS A 132 -12.43 4.86 -9.86
CA CYS A 132 -12.14 6.23 -9.46
C CYS A 132 -13.43 6.94 -9.04
N VAL A 133 -13.32 7.82 -8.06
CA VAL A 133 -14.46 8.56 -7.50
C VAL A 133 -14.14 10.06 -7.52
N ALA A 134 -14.98 10.84 -8.19
CA ALA A 134 -14.99 12.30 -8.08
C ALA A 134 -16.14 12.72 -7.19
N GLU A 135 -15.90 13.58 -6.20
CA GLU A 135 -16.90 14.03 -5.24
C GLU A 135 -17.27 15.50 -5.48
N PHE A 136 -18.59 15.77 -5.42
CA PHE A 136 -19.14 17.11 -5.53
C PHE A 136 -20.07 17.36 -4.35
N TYR A 137 -19.94 18.50 -3.75
CA TYR A 137 -20.75 18.94 -2.61
C TYR A 137 -21.60 20.13 -3.03
N LEU A 138 -22.92 19.94 -3.04
CA LEU A 138 -23.88 20.87 -3.61
C LEU A 138 -24.84 21.37 -2.54
N ASP A 139 -25.33 22.61 -2.74
CA ASP A 139 -26.43 23.14 -1.97
C ASP A 139 -27.66 22.26 -2.20
N PRO A 140 -28.48 21.94 -1.18
CA PRO A 140 -29.62 21.06 -1.33
C PRO A 140 -30.71 21.56 -2.30
N GLU A 141 -30.77 22.87 -2.57
CA GLU A 141 -31.78 23.48 -3.44
C GLU A 141 -31.47 23.28 -4.92
N HIS A 142 -31.67 22.04 -5.44
CA HIS A 142 -31.54 21.72 -6.86
C HIS A 142 -32.33 20.48 -7.24
N ASP A 143 -32.55 20.25 -8.54
CA ASP A 143 -33.10 18.99 -9.05
C ASP A 143 -32.03 17.87 -9.01
N ALA A 144 -32.17 16.99 -8.03
CA ALA A 144 -31.24 15.92 -7.81
C ALA A 144 -31.22 14.90 -8.97
N ALA A 145 -32.33 14.67 -9.64
CA ALA A 145 -32.42 13.73 -10.75
C ALA A 145 -31.67 14.27 -11.97
N GLU A 146 -31.85 15.54 -12.28
CA GLU A 146 -31.18 16.21 -13.39
C GLU A 146 -29.66 16.28 -13.13
N VAL A 147 -29.21 16.69 -11.95
CA VAL A 147 -27.79 16.74 -11.59
C VAL A 147 -27.16 15.36 -11.70
N LYS A 148 -27.81 14.32 -11.20
CA LYS A 148 -27.34 12.94 -11.31
C LYS A 148 -27.16 12.51 -12.77
N ALA A 149 -28.12 12.82 -13.65
CA ALA A 149 -28.06 12.49 -15.07
C ALA A 149 -26.88 13.23 -15.75
N ARG A 150 -26.75 14.53 -15.52
CA ARG A 150 -25.67 15.36 -16.08
C ARG A 150 -24.28 14.93 -15.63
N LEU A 151 -24.10 14.62 -14.35
CA LEU A 151 -22.82 14.12 -13.84
C LEU A 151 -22.46 12.76 -14.45
N ARG A 152 -23.45 11.90 -14.72
CA ARG A 152 -23.22 10.66 -15.44
C ARG A 152 -22.75 10.91 -16.88
N ASP A 153 -23.36 11.85 -17.58
CA ASP A 153 -22.96 12.24 -18.94
C ASP A 153 -21.55 12.82 -18.97
N VAL A 154 -21.14 13.56 -17.94
CA VAL A 154 -19.75 14.06 -17.78
C VAL A 154 -18.75 12.92 -17.88
N ALA A 155 -19.00 11.79 -17.20
CA ALA A 155 -18.07 10.67 -17.26
C ALA A 155 -18.03 10.05 -18.67
N PHE A 156 -19.15 9.90 -19.34
CA PHE A 156 -19.18 9.35 -20.70
C PHE A 156 -18.51 10.25 -21.76
N THR A 157 -18.42 11.54 -21.50
CA THR A 157 -17.74 12.50 -22.41
C THR A 157 -16.25 12.63 -22.12
N SER A 158 -15.74 12.06 -21.05
CA SER A 158 -14.31 12.07 -20.74
C SER A 158 -13.55 11.07 -21.64
N PRO A 159 -12.44 11.47 -22.27
CA PRO A 159 -11.63 10.59 -23.10
C PRO A 159 -10.91 9.50 -22.28
N TRP A 160 -10.84 9.66 -20.98
CA TRP A 160 -10.20 8.73 -20.05
C TRP A 160 -11.14 7.63 -19.56
N THR A 161 -12.44 7.73 -19.83
CA THR A 161 -13.44 6.79 -19.31
C THR A 161 -13.46 5.48 -20.11
N LYS A 162 -13.40 4.39 -19.39
CA LYS A 162 -13.63 3.03 -19.90
C LYS A 162 -15.16 2.83 -20.06
N THR A 163 -15.68 3.19 -21.24
CA THR A 163 -17.14 3.33 -21.49
C THR A 163 -17.94 2.03 -21.40
N TYR A 164 -17.30 0.87 -21.50
CA TYR A 164 -17.94 -0.44 -21.34
C TYR A 164 -18.06 -0.87 -19.87
N GLN A 165 -17.47 -0.11 -18.95
CA GLN A 165 -17.65 -0.30 -17.51
C GLN A 165 -18.75 0.62 -16.98
N PRO A 166 -19.44 0.23 -15.88
CA PRO A 166 -20.54 1.01 -15.35
C PRO A 166 -20.09 2.38 -14.84
N VAL A 167 -20.81 3.43 -15.24
CA VAL A 167 -20.71 4.76 -14.65
C VAL A 167 -21.86 4.93 -13.66
N ILE A 168 -21.54 5.17 -12.40
CA ILE A 168 -22.52 5.22 -11.31
C ILE A 168 -22.40 6.56 -10.59
N VAL A 169 -23.53 7.26 -10.42
CA VAL A 169 -23.61 8.45 -9.56
C VAL A 169 -24.46 8.10 -8.35
N VAL A 170 -23.83 8.14 -7.19
CA VAL A 170 -24.51 7.95 -5.89
C VAL A 170 -24.57 9.30 -5.20
N LEU A 171 -25.71 9.61 -4.63
CA LEU A 171 -25.89 10.81 -3.82
C LEU A 171 -26.23 10.44 -2.38
N SER A 172 -25.80 11.25 -1.44
CA SER A 172 -26.11 11.13 -0.02
C SER A 172 -26.21 12.51 0.61
N GLU A 173 -27.25 12.68 1.44
CA GLU A 173 -27.43 13.92 2.18
C GLU A 173 -26.43 14.03 3.34
N ARG A 174 -25.91 15.24 3.53
CA ARG A 174 -25.09 15.64 4.65
C ARG A 174 -25.74 16.83 5.35
N PRO A 175 -25.48 17.07 6.64
CA PRO A 175 -26.08 18.22 7.35
C PRO A 175 -25.84 19.58 6.70
N TRP A 176 -24.83 19.68 5.85
CA TRP A 176 -24.35 20.91 5.20
C TRP A 176 -24.47 20.91 3.67
N GLY A 177 -25.07 19.87 3.08
CA GLY A 177 -25.27 19.80 1.63
C GLY A 177 -25.39 18.37 1.10
N THR A 178 -25.70 18.25 -0.16
CA THR A 178 -25.81 16.97 -0.87
C THR A 178 -24.45 16.57 -1.45
N CYS A 179 -23.95 15.40 -1.08
CA CYS A 179 -22.72 14.83 -1.62
C CYS A 179 -23.04 13.91 -2.81
N TYR A 180 -22.49 14.20 -3.98
CA TYR A 180 -22.52 13.36 -5.17
C TYR A 180 -21.17 12.68 -5.37
N ARG A 181 -21.19 11.36 -5.50
CA ARG A 181 -20.03 10.53 -5.80
C ARG A 181 -20.17 9.98 -7.21
N LEU A 182 -19.44 10.56 -8.15
CA LEU A 182 -19.35 10.07 -9.53
C LEU A 182 -18.27 9.00 -9.59
N LYS A 183 -18.69 7.76 -9.82
CA LYS A 183 -17.86 6.57 -9.86
C LYS A 183 -17.72 6.10 -11.30
N ALA A 184 -16.49 5.97 -11.77
CA ALA A 184 -16.19 5.49 -13.11
C ALA A 184 -14.80 4.83 -13.14
N TYR A 185 -14.48 4.17 -14.24
CA TYR A 185 -13.23 3.45 -14.43
C TYR A 185 -12.40 4.12 -15.51
N PRO A 186 -11.10 4.42 -15.27
CA PRO A 186 -10.19 4.92 -16.28
C PRO A 186 -9.81 3.82 -17.27
N VAL A 187 -9.38 4.22 -18.47
CA VAL A 187 -8.83 3.30 -19.48
C VAL A 187 -7.57 2.62 -18.95
N ASP A 188 -6.64 3.41 -18.36
CA ASP A 188 -5.46 2.90 -17.66
C ASP A 188 -5.54 3.31 -16.17
N PRO A 189 -5.40 2.38 -15.22
CA PRO A 189 -5.34 2.68 -13.79
C PRO A 189 -4.25 3.68 -13.38
N ARG A 190 -3.18 3.82 -14.17
CA ARG A 190 -2.10 4.78 -13.92
C ARG A 190 -2.55 6.23 -14.11
N ASP A 191 -3.56 6.44 -14.95
CA ASP A 191 -4.12 7.76 -15.23
C ASP A 191 -5.19 8.19 -14.22
N GLN A 192 -5.40 7.42 -13.14
CA GLN A 192 -6.47 7.63 -12.16
C GLN A 192 -6.57 9.07 -11.64
N PHE A 193 -5.44 9.71 -11.35
CA PHE A 193 -5.42 11.09 -10.82
C PHE A 193 -5.78 12.13 -11.86
N GLN A 194 -5.31 11.96 -13.09
CA GLN A 194 -5.69 12.81 -14.21
C GLN A 194 -7.16 12.62 -14.57
N PHE A 195 -7.63 11.37 -14.52
CA PHE A 195 -9.02 11.05 -14.74
C PHE A 195 -9.95 11.70 -13.70
N ILE A 196 -9.64 11.56 -12.40
CA ILE A 196 -10.41 12.22 -11.33
C ILE A 196 -10.40 13.74 -11.51
N SER A 197 -9.26 14.31 -11.89
CA SER A 197 -9.12 15.74 -12.17
C SER A 197 -9.99 16.17 -13.35
N ASP A 198 -9.99 15.43 -14.47
CA ASP A 198 -10.83 15.70 -15.65
C ASP A 198 -12.33 15.61 -15.31
N LEU A 199 -12.75 14.56 -14.60
CA LEU A 199 -14.13 14.42 -14.11
C LEU A 199 -14.53 15.61 -13.23
N THR A 200 -13.65 16.05 -12.36
CA THR A 200 -13.89 17.17 -11.46
C THR A 200 -14.05 18.49 -12.24
N ILE A 201 -13.16 18.76 -13.20
CA ILE A 201 -13.20 19.97 -14.03
C ILE A 201 -14.50 20.02 -14.85
N ARG A 202 -14.81 18.94 -15.56
CA ARG A 202 -16.01 18.81 -16.39
C ARG A 202 -17.28 18.89 -15.54
N GLY A 203 -17.31 18.18 -14.40
CA GLY A 203 -18.43 18.22 -13.49
C GLY A 203 -18.69 19.62 -12.95
N LYS A 204 -17.65 20.35 -12.52
CA LYS A 204 -17.77 21.74 -12.10
C LYS A 204 -18.29 22.66 -13.22
N ALA A 205 -17.88 22.44 -14.46
CA ALA A 205 -18.33 23.22 -15.60
C ALA A 205 -19.84 23.01 -15.86
N VAL A 206 -20.30 21.76 -15.85
CA VAL A 206 -21.71 21.41 -16.02
C VAL A 206 -22.56 21.96 -14.88
N LEU A 207 -22.16 21.79 -13.63
CA LEU A 207 -22.87 22.30 -12.46
C LEU A 207 -23.01 23.84 -12.51
N ARG A 208 -21.98 24.54 -13.00
CA ARG A 208 -22.04 25.99 -13.21
C ARG A 208 -23.05 26.38 -14.30
N GLN A 209 -23.13 25.62 -15.41
CA GLN A 209 -24.11 25.83 -16.47
C GLN A 209 -25.54 25.63 -15.99
N MET A 210 -25.74 24.71 -15.05
CA MET A 210 -27.03 24.46 -14.40
C MET A 210 -27.38 25.46 -13.30
N ASN A 211 -26.50 26.43 -12.99
CA ASN A 211 -26.61 27.36 -11.87
C ASN A 211 -26.72 26.65 -10.49
N VAL A 212 -26.20 25.43 -10.38
CA VAL A 212 -26.19 24.70 -9.12
C VAL A 212 -25.03 25.18 -8.25
N ARG A 213 -25.38 25.61 -7.05
CA ARG A 213 -24.41 26.14 -6.09
C ARG A 213 -23.60 25.02 -5.45
N GLN A 214 -22.28 25.18 -5.41
CA GLN A 214 -21.39 24.27 -4.67
C GLN A 214 -21.22 24.77 -3.25
N VAL A 215 -21.16 23.87 -2.28
CA VAL A 215 -20.89 24.17 -0.88
C VAL A 215 -19.56 23.55 -0.48
N THR A 216 -18.92 24.14 0.53
CA THR A 216 -17.69 23.62 1.13
C THR A 216 -18.06 22.91 2.43
N ALA A 217 -17.52 21.71 2.63
CA ALA A 217 -17.66 21.02 3.91
C ALA A 217 -17.14 21.92 5.05
N PRO A 218 -17.90 22.06 6.16
CA PRO A 218 -17.42 22.80 7.30
C PRO A 218 -16.15 22.14 7.83
N VAL A 219 -15.12 22.92 8.11
CA VAL A 219 -13.91 22.45 8.79
C VAL A 219 -14.32 22.04 10.20
N MET A 220 -14.39 20.73 10.46
CA MET A 220 -14.57 20.21 11.81
C MET A 220 -13.28 20.52 12.58
N ALA A 221 -13.37 21.48 13.50
CA ALA A 221 -12.27 21.77 14.43
C ALA A 221 -12.16 20.55 15.38
N GLY A 222 -11.17 19.70 15.15
CA GLY A 222 -10.83 18.62 16.07
C GLY A 222 -10.60 17.25 15.47
N GLU A 223 -9.57 17.12 14.63
CA GLU A 223 -8.80 15.89 14.51
C GLU A 223 -7.35 16.32 14.27
N THR A 224 -6.64 16.57 15.38
CA THR A 224 -5.19 16.67 15.44
C THR A 224 -4.63 15.35 16.00
#